data_f7352f6b2977b626e977fc954832e45a
#
_entry.id   f7352f6b2977b626e977fc954832e45a
#
_cell.length_a   1.000
_cell.length_b   1.000
_cell.length_c   1.000
_cell.angle_alpha   90.00
_cell.angle_beta   90.00
_cell.angle_gamma   90.00
#
_symmetry.space_group_name_H-M   'P 1'
#
loop_
_entity.id
_entity.type
_entity.pdbx_description
1 polymer ?
#
loop_
_entity_poly.entity_id
_entity_poly.type
_entity_poly.pdbx_seq_one_letter_code
_entity_poly.pdbx_strand_id
1 'polypeptide(L)'
;MDKEKLAEACRAFVVDDDLLRETAAAFRRDMREGLAGGDSSTLRMLPSYVGLPTGAETGEFVALDFGGTNVRAAHILLKGNGDFEIIKRVSRPLTEPGVYDYVGETAQAEELFDFVADMVDEAIERKRRTKFLLGHTFSFPSEQTNLYNARLITWTKEFATQGVEGEIVNNLLKEALVRIGALNVEPVAVINDTVAVLLAAAYK
;
A
#
# COMPACT_ATOMS: atom_id res chain seq x y z
N MET A 1 11.15 -31.01 -28.21
CA MET A 1 9.75 -30.54 -28.03
C MET A 1 9.15 -30.42 -29.43
N ASP A 2 8.02 -31.07 -29.65
CA ASP A 2 7.33 -31.09 -30.93
C ASP A 2 6.85 -29.69 -31.30
N LYS A 3 7.23 -29.20 -32.48
CA LYS A 3 6.89 -27.84 -32.94
C LYS A 3 5.38 -27.62 -33.06
N GLU A 4 4.65 -28.68 -33.37
CA GLU A 4 3.20 -28.64 -33.51
C GLU A 4 2.53 -28.45 -32.13
N LYS A 5 2.97 -29.17 -31.09
CA LYS A 5 2.50 -29.00 -29.71
C LYS A 5 2.86 -27.65 -29.12
N LEU A 6 4.03 -27.11 -29.48
CA LEU A 6 4.41 -25.77 -29.07
C LEU A 6 3.51 -24.71 -29.72
N ALA A 7 3.24 -24.85 -31.03
CA ALA A 7 2.37 -23.92 -31.76
C ALA A 7 0.93 -23.98 -31.24
N GLU A 8 0.44 -25.15 -30.85
CA GLU A 8 -0.87 -25.34 -30.25
C GLU A 8 -0.94 -24.67 -28.86
N ALA A 9 0.06 -24.90 -28.01
CA ALA A 9 0.15 -24.24 -26.73
C ALA A 9 0.22 -22.70 -26.85
N CYS A 10 0.97 -22.19 -27.83
CA CYS A 10 1.08 -20.74 -28.07
C CYS A 10 -0.27 -20.13 -28.52
N ARG A 11 -1.12 -20.88 -29.23
CA ARG A 11 -2.44 -20.35 -29.65
C ARG A 11 -3.33 -19.99 -28.47
N ALA A 12 -3.21 -20.70 -27.35
CA ALA A 12 -3.98 -20.40 -26.12
C ALA A 12 -3.61 -19.05 -25.49
N PHE A 13 -2.47 -18.46 -25.86
CA PHE A 13 -2.02 -17.15 -25.38
C PHE A 13 -2.23 -16.02 -26.39
N VAL A 14 -2.84 -16.31 -27.55
CA VAL A 14 -3.19 -15.29 -28.52
C VAL A 14 -4.46 -14.59 -28.09
N VAL A 15 -4.34 -13.31 -27.76
CA VAL A 15 -5.49 -12.45 -27.42
C VAL A 15 -5.88 -11.69 -28.69
N ASP A 16 -6.99 -12.06 -29.29
CA ASP A 16 -7.59 -11.31 -30.38
C ASP A 16 -8.57 -10.22 -29.87
N ASP A 17 -9.03 -9.39 -30.78
CA ASP A 17 -9.92 -8.28 -30.45
C ASP A 17 -11.27 -8.73 -29.84
N ASP A 18 -11.77 -9.90 -30.23
CA ASP A 18 -13.05 -10.40 -29.75
C ASP A 18 -12.90 -10.92 -28.32
N LEU A 19 -11.85 -11.71 -28.03
CA LEU A 19 -11.54 -12.14 -26.66
C LEU A 19 -11.29 -10.94 -25.74
N LEU A 20 -10.58 -9.90 -26.23
CA LEU A 20 -10.35 -8.68 -25.46
C LEU A 20 -11.65 -7.96 -25.10
N ARG A 21 -12.60 -7.84 -26.08
CA ARG A 21 -13.91 -7.23 -25.82
C ARG A 21 -14.76 -8.05 -24.86
N GLU A 22 -14.78 -9.37 -25.00
CA GLU A 22 -15.49 -10.26 -24.10
C GLU A 22 -14.94 -10.19 -22.69
N THR A 23 -13.61 -10.20 -22.53
CA THR A 23 -12.94 -10.06 -21.23
C THR A 23 -13.28 -8.72 -20.59
N ALA A 24 -13.21 -7.62 -21.34
CA ALA A 24 -13.55 -6.29 -20.84
C ALA A 24 -15.02 -6.19 -20.43
N ALA A 25 -15.93 -6.83 -21.16
CA ALA A 25 -17.36 -6.85 -20.83
C ALA A 25 -17.62 -7.67 -19.55
N ALA A 26 -16.97 -8.84 -19.41
CA ALA A 26 -17.04 -9.67 -18.21
C ALA A 26 -16.50 -8.91 -16.98
N PHE A 27 -15.32 -8.31 -17.11
CA PHE A 27 -14.71 -7.53 -16.03
C PHE A 27 -15.61 -6.37 -15.57
N ARG A 28 -16.22 -5.61 -16.51
CA ARG A 28 -17.17 -4.55 -16.18
C ARG A 28 -18.40 -5.06 -15.43
N ARG A 29 -18.90 -6.24 -15.80
CA ARG A 29 -20.03 -6.88 -15.12
C ARG A 29 -19.65 -7.22 -13.69
N ASP A 30 -18.51 -7.91 -13.50
CA ASP A 30 -18.01 -8.32 -12.19
C ASP A 30 -17.74 -7.12 -11.27
N MET A 31 -17.22 -6.02 -11.83
CA MET A 31 -17.06 -4.76 -11.07
C MET A 31 -18.41 -4.20 -10.58
N ARG A 32 -19.45 -4.21 -11.44
CA ARG A 32 -20.80 -3.73 -11.06
C ARG A 32 -21.42 -4.61 -9.98
N GLU A 33 -21.27 -5.91 -10.10
CA GLU A 33 -21.73 -6.89 -9.12
C GLU A 33 -21.01 -6.72 -7.78
N GLY A 34 -19.70 -6.51 -7.79
CA GLY A 34 -18.92 -6.21 -6.58
C GLY A 34 -19.34 -4.91 -5.91
N LEU A 35 -19.61 -3.85 -6.70
CA LEU A 35 -20.12 -2.58 -6.17
C LEU A 35 -21.54 -2.71 -5.58
N ALA A 36 -22.35 -3.64 -6.06
CA ALA A 36 -23.68 -3.91 -5.53
C ALA A 36 -23.67 -4.66 -4.17
N GLY A 37 -22.50 -5.14 -3.72
CA GLY A 37 -22.35 -5.72 -2.39
C GLY A 37 -22.89 -7.14 -2.24
N GLY A 38 -22.79 -7.98 -3.27
CA GLY A 38 -23.20 -9.38 -3.24
C GLY A 38 -22.03 -10.35 -3.32
N ASP A 39 -22.29 -11.64 -3.06
CA ASP A 39 -21.31 -12.73 -3.19
C ASP A 39 -21.16 -13.22 -4.65
N SER A 40 -21.78 -12.54 -5.62
CA SER A 40 -21.80 -12.93 -7.03
C SER A 40 -20.49 -12.60 -7.76
N SER A 41 -19.64 -11.74 -7.19
CA SER A 41 -18.38 -11.34 -7.78
C SER A 41 -17.20 -11.56 -6.83
N THR A 42 -16.07 -11.98 -7.38
CA THR A 42 -14.77 -12.05 -6.64
C THR A 42 -14.11 -10.69 -6.49
N LEU A 43 -14.57 -9.69 -7.26
CA LEU A 43 -14.08 -8.31 -7.17
C LEU A 43 -14.82 -7.59 -6.04
N ARG A 44 -14.15 -7.43 -4.91
CA ARG A 44 -14.76 -6.83 -3.71
C ARG A 44 -15.10 -5.35 -3.86
N MET A 45 -14.45 -4.63 -4.78
CA MET A 45 -14.66 -3.20 -5.05
C MET A 45 -14.70 -2.34 -3.78
N LEU A 46 -13.74 -2.59 -2.87
CA LEU A 46 -13.63 -1.86 -1.60
C LEU A 46 -13.40 -0.37 -1.88
N PRO A 47 -14.13 0.54 -1.20
CA PRO A 47 -14.01 1.97 -1.45
C PRO A 47 -12.67 2.53 -0.96
N SER A 48 -12.15 3.51 -1.70
CA SER A 48 -11.04 4.37 -1.27
C SER A 48 -11.55 5.79 -1.05
N TYR A 49 -11.25 6.35 0.11
CA TYR A 49 -11.77 7.64 0.56
C TYR A 49 -10.85 8.80 0.17
N VAL A 50 -10.35 8.80 -1.08
CA VAL A 50 -9.45 9.82 -1.61
C VAL A 50 -10.07 10.59 -2.75
N GLY A 51 -9.78 11.89 -2.82
CA GLY A 51 -10.02 12.71 -4.01
C GLY A 51 -8.81 12.68 -4.95
N LEU A 52 -9.00 13.12 -6.18
CA LEU A 52 -7.88 13.34 -7.09
C LEU A 52 -7.07 14.54 -6.63
N PRO A 53 -5.73 14.50 -6.74
CA PRO A 53 -4.88 15.64 -6.46
C PRO A 53 -5.15 16.77 -7.46
N THR A 54 -4.88 17.98 -7.05
CA THR A 54 -5.03 19.17 -7.89
C THR A 54 -3.74 19.55 -8.64
N GLY A 55 -2.62 18.97 -8.22
CA GLY A 55 -1.29 19.35 -8.66
C GLY A 55 -0.74 20.62 -7.98
N ALA A 56 -1.56 21.30 -7.17
CA ALA A 56 -1.16 22.52 -6.48
C ALA A 56 -0.66 22.31 -5.04
N GLU A 57 -0.67 21.06 -4.59
CA GLU A 57 -0.26 20.68 -3.24
C GLU A 57 1.22 21.01 -3.02
N THR A 58 1.53 21.62 -1.85
CA THR A 58 2.88 22.00 -1.45
C THR A 58 3.16 21.60 0.00
N GLY A 59 4.43 21.43 0.35
CA GLY A 59 4.87 21.14 1.70
C GLY A 59 5.69 19.87 1.84
N GLU A 60 6.18 19.62 3.05
CA GLU A 60 6.97 18.44 3.38
C GLU A 60 6.07 17.35 4.01
N PHE A 61 6.19 16.14 3.51
CA PHE A 61 5.38 14.99 3.93
C PHE A 61 6.25 13.74 4.08
N VAL A 62 5.72 12.75 4.78
CA VAL A 62 6.28 11.39 4.77
C VAL A 62 5.37 10.49 3.98
N ALA A 63 5.93 9.80 3.02
CA ALA A 63 5.29 8.71 2.31
C ALA A 63 5.87 7.37 2.79
N LEU A 64 5.00 6.43 3.10
CA LEU A 64 5.37 5.07 3.46
C LEU A 64 4.72 4.10 2.48
N ASP A 65 5.51 3.23 1.87
CA ASP A 65 5.03 2.12 1.05
C ASP A 65 5.22 0.81 1.81
N PHE A 66 4.10 0.28 2.32
CA PHE A 66 4.07 -0.98 3.05
C PHE A 66 3.71 -2.12 2.09
N GLY A 67 4.73 -2.68 1.46
CA GLY A 67 4.57 -3.76 0.49
C GLY A 67 4.64 -5.15 1.11
N GLY A 68 4.49 -6.17 0.26
CA GLY A 68 4.54 -7.57 0.69
C GLY A 68 5.94 -8.11 1.00
N THR A 69 7.01 -7.49 0.49
CA THR A 69 8.39 -7.97 0.64
C THR A 69 9.30 -6.91 1.24
N ASN A 70 9.04 -5.66 0.90
CA ASN A 70 9.85 -4.51 1.33
C ASN A 70 8.96 -3.41 1.85
N VAL A 71 9.48 -2.67 2.82
CA VAL A 71 8.93 -1.39 3.27
C VAL A 71 9.84 -0.27 2.76
N ARG A 72 9.23 0.85 2.34
CA ARG A 72 9.93 2.05 1.90
C ARG A 72 9.33 3.26 2.58
N ALA A 73 10.17 4.04 3.25
CA ALA A 73 9.80 5.34 3.80
C ALA A 73 10.52 6.44 3.03
N ALA A 74 9.83 7.54 2.73
CA ALA A 74 10.42 8.67 2.01
C ALA A 74 9.98 10.00 2.62
N HIS A 75 10.91 10.91 2.82
CA HIS A 75 10.67 12.31 3.07
C HIS A 75 10.52 13.02 1.72
N ILE A 76 9.38 13.63 1.46
CA ILE A 76 8.99 14.22 0.18
C ILE A 76 8.67 15.69 0.37
N LEU A 77 9.16 16.53 -0.55
CA LEU A 77 8.74 17.92 -0.73
C LEU A 77 7.85 18.02 -1.97
N LEU A 78 6.58 18.38 -1.79
CA LEU A 78 5.69 18.76 -2.88
C LEU A 78 5.89 20.25 -3.18
N LYS A 79 6.11 20.58 -4.45
CA LYS A 79 6.45 21.94 -4.90
C LYS A 79 5.29 22.67 -5.60
N GLY A 80 4.16 21.98 -5.78
CA GLY A 80 3.05 22.42 -6.62
C GLY A 80 3.33 22.19 -8.11
N ASN A 81 2.35 22.47 -8.95
CA ASN A 81 2.40 22.28 -10.40
C ASN A 81 2.79 20.85 -10.84
N GLY A 82 2.42 19.85 -10.05
CA GLY A 82 2.76 18.45 -10.30
C GLY A 82 4.24 18.09 -10.05
N ASP A 83 5.03 19.00 -9.47
CA ASP A 83 6.46 18.81 -9.19
C ASP A 83 6.71 18.38 -7.74
N PHE A 84 7.69 17.51 -7.54
CA PHE A 84 8.07 17.03 -6.22
C PHE A 84 9.55 16.65 -6.16
N GLU A 85 10.07 16.56 -4.94
CA GLU A 85 11.42 16.11 -4.67
C GLU A 85 11.41 15.05 -3.57
N ILE A 86 12.16 13.98 -3.76
CA ILE A 86 12.42 13.01 -2.70
C ILE A 86 13.69 13.46 -1.97
N ILE A 87 13.54 14.02 -0.78
CA ILE A 87 14.66 14.52 0.05
C ILE A 87 15.50 13.35 0.56
N LYS A 88 14.82 12.32 1.08
CA LYS A 88 15.48 11.09 1.55
C LYS A 88 14.55 9.90 1.39
N ARG A 89 15.12 8.75 1.09
CA ARG A 89 14.40 7.46 1.04
C ARG A 89 15.18 6.39 1.80
N VAL A 90 14.43 5.61 2.57
CA VAL A 90 14.91 4.40 3.27
C VAL A 90 14.13 3.22 2.72
N SER A 91 14.79 2.12 2.44
CA SER A 91 14.15 0.88 1.96
C SER A 91 14.80 -0.32 2.64
N ARG A 92 13.98 -1.21 3.21
CA ARG A 92 14.45 -2.44 3.85
C ARG A 92 13.53 -3.60 3.52
N PRO A 93 14.06 -4.82 3.38
CA PRO A 93 13.24 -6.02 3.31
C PRO A 93 12.53 -6.25 4.66
N LEU A 94 11.44 -6.99 4.65
CA LEU A 94 10.73 -7.41 5.87
C LEU A 94 11.30 -8.67 6.49
N THR A 95 12.17 -9.36 5.77
CA THR A 95 12.88 -10.55 6.25
C THR A 95 14.35 -10.47 5.86
N GLU A 96 15.25 -10.80 6.79
CA GLU A 96 16.67 -10.97 6.54
C GLU A 96 17.12 -12.28 7.19
N PRO A 97 17.49 -13.29 6.40
CA PRO A 97 17.80 -14.63 6.91
C PRO A 97 18.83 -14.63 8.05
N GLY A 98 18.45 -15.19 9.20
CA GLY A 98 19.29 -15.26 10.38
C GLY A 98 19.43 -13.96 11.19
N VAL A 99 18.74 -12.89 10.79
CA VAL A 99 18.74 -11.59 11.48
C VAL A 99 17.36 -11.25 12.01
N TYR A 100 16.36 -11.17 11.15
CA TYR A 100 14.96 -10.91 11.52
C TYR A 100 13.96 -11.45 10.50
N ASP A 101 12.74 -11.71 10.99
CA ASP A 101 11.58 -12.06 10.17
C ASP A 101 10.34 -11.39 10.77
N TYR A 102 9.80 -10.39 10.08
CA TYR A 102 8.58 -9.69 10.47
C TYR A 102 7.32 -10.19 9.74
N VAL A 103 7.45 -11.26 8.95
CA VAL A 103 6.37 -11.81 8.12
C VAL A 103 5.84 -13.13 8.68
N GLY A 104 6.70 -13.92 9.32
CA GLY A 104 6.40 -15.26 9.79
C GLY A 104 5.42 -15.32 10.96
N GLU A 105 4.97 -16.52 11.29
CA GLU A 105 3.96 -16.81 12.35
C GLU A 105 4.41 -16.38 13.76
N THR A 106 5.71 -16.23 14.00
CA THR A 106 6.24 -15.81 15.30
C THR A 106 6.38 -14.31 15.43
N ALA A 107 6.30 -13.58 14.32
CA ALA A 107 6.38 -12.11 14.31
C ALA A 107 5.17 -11.49 15.00
N GLN A 108 5.41 -10.39 15.72
CA GLN A 108 4.38 -9.65 16.44
C GLN A 108 4.14 -8.27 15.82
N ALA A 109 2.91 -7.79 15.90
CA ALA A 109 2.52 -6.46 15.41
C ALA A 109 3.44 -5.35 15.94
N GLU A 110 3.78 -5.39 17.23
CA GLU A 110 4.63 -4.40 17.86
C GLU A 110 6.02 -4.33 17.22
N GLU A 111 6.66 -5.48 17.03
CA GLU A 111 7.99 -5.56 16.41
C GLU A 111 8.00 -5.09 14.96
N LEU A 112 6.98 -5.51 14.19
CA LEU A 112 6.81 -5.09 12.81
C LEU A 112 6.61 -3.57 12.69
N PHE A 113 5.71 -3.00 13.50
CA PHE A 113 5.40 -1.58 13.42
C PHE A 113 6.51 -0.70 14.03
N ASP A 114 7.26 -1.18 15.02
CA ASP A 114 8.45 -0.50 15.54
C ASP A 114 9.55 -0.43 14.48
N PHE A 115 9.78 -1.53 13.74
CA PHE A 115 10.69 -1.53 12.59
C PHE A 115 10.28 -0.51 11.52
N VAL A 116 8.99 -0.44 11.20
CA VAL A 116 8.45 0.54 10.25
C VAL A 116 8.60 1.97 10.76
N ALA A 117 8.31 2.20 12.03
CA ALA A 117 8.46 3.51 12.69
C ALA A 117 9.92 3.99 12.68
N ASP A 118 10.89 3.10 12.94
CA ASP A 118 12.31 3.42 12.84
C ASP A 118 12.72 3.86 11.43
N MET A 119 12.19 3.19 10.39
CA MET A 119 12.44 3.58 9.01
C MET A 119 11.87 4.96 8.67
N VAL A 120 10.68 5.27 9.19
CA VAL A 120 10.04 6.59 9.06
C VAL A 120 10.90 7.65 9.73
N ASP A 121 11.35 7.41 10.95
CA ASP A 121 12.18 8.32 11.72
C ASP A 121 13.55 8.56 11.06
N GLU A 122 14.13 7.53 10.49
CA GLU A 122 15.35 7.66 9.68
C GLU A 122 15.12 8.49 8.41
N ALA A 123 14.00 8.32 7.73
CA ALA A 123 13.67 9.06 6.50
C ALA A 123 13.58 10.57 6.77
N ILE A 124 13.04 10.98 7.90
CA ILE A 124 13.01 12.39 8.32
C ILE A 124 14.28 12.86 9.05
N GLU A 125 15.34 12.02 9.05
CA GLU A 125 16.62 12.33 9.70
C GLU A 125 16.47 12.66 11.19
N ARG A 126 15.51 12.03 11.87
CA ARG A 126 15.18 12.23 13.29
C ARG A 126 14.87 13.70 13.65
N LYS A 127 14.37 14.49 12.69
CA LYS A 127 13.96 15.88 12.91
C LYS A 127 12.78 15.91 13.87
N ARG A 128 12.93 16.49 15.05
CA ARG A 128 11.90 16.53 16.12
C ARG A 128 11.13 17.85 16.18
N ARG A 129 11.61 18.90 15.51
CA ARG A 129 10.99 20.25 15.56
C ARG A 129 9.98 20.49 14.45
N THR A 130 10.01 19.72 13.39
CA THR A 130 9.10 19.82 12.25
C THR A 130 8.01 18.77 12.40
N LYS A 131 6.75 19.18 12.26
CA LYS A 131 5.62 18.25 12.21
C LYS A 131 5.47 17.70 10.80
N PHE A 132 5.32 16.39 10.68
CA PHE A 132 5.12 15.70 9.41
C PHE A 132 3.78 14.97 9.41
N LEU A 133 3.00 15.15 8.34
CA LEU A 133 1.88 14.27 8.04
C LEU A 133 2.39 13.08 7.23
N LEU A 134 1.93 11.89 7.59
CA LEU A 134 2.32 10.64 6.94
C LEU A 134 1.12 10.02 6.26
N GLY A 135 1.26 9.76 4.95
CA GLY A 135 0.35 8.90 4.18
C GLY A 135 1.08 7.62 3.79
N HIS A 136 0.36 6.49 3.81
CA HIS A 136 0.99 5.25 3.39
C HIS A 136 0.11 4.39 2.49
N THR A 137 0.77 3.63 1.64
CA THR A 137 0.15 2.52 0.94
C THR A 137 0.17 1.29 1.83
N PHE A 138 -0.93 0.55 1.81
CA PHE A 138 -1.06 -0.72 2.51
C PHE A 138 -1.68 -1.73 1.56
N SER A 139 -0.84 -2.62 1.03
CA SER A 139 -1.18 -3.52 -0.08
C SER A 139 -1.85 -4.81 0.39
N PHE A 140 -2.76 -4.72 1.36
CA PHE A 140 -3.51 -5.83 1.92
C PHE A 140 -5.01 -5.50 2.00
N PRO A 141 -5.89 -6.52 1.95
CA PRO A 141 -7.34 -6.31 2.05
C PRO A 141 -7.72 -5.61 3.34
N SER A 142 -8.31 -4.43 3.25
CA SER A 142 -8.69 -3.62 4.41
C SER A 142 -10.07 -3.05 4.28
N GLU A 143 -10.84 -3.03 5.36
CA GLU A 143 -12.08 -2.27 5.48
C GLU A 143 -11.79 -0.84 5.92
N GLN A 144 -12.46 0.12 5.25
CA GLN A 144 -12.35 1.53 5.58
C GLN A 144 -13.73 2.19 5.60
N THR A 145 -13.91 3.19 6.45
CA THR A 145 -15.04 4.12 6.43
C THR A 145 -14.59 5.57 6.25
N ASN A 146 -13.30 5.80 6.26
CA ASN A 146 -12.64 7.08 5.99
C ASN A 146 -11.17 6.85 5.58
N LEU A 147 -10.44 7.91 5.29
CA LEU A 147 -9.05 7.85 4.83
C LEU A 147 -8.06 7.30 5.87
N TYR A 148 -8.41 7.37 7.15
CA TYR A 148 -7.52 7.01 8.28
C TYR A 148 -7.66 5.55 8.72
N ASN A 149 -8.86 5.00 8.78
CA ASN A 149 -9.21 3.83 9.59
C ASN A 149 -9.16 2.49 8.84
N ALA A 150 -8.17 2.28 7.99
CA ALA A 150 -7.99 0.99 7.36
C ALA A 150 -7.80 -0.11 8.40
N ARG A 151 -8.77 -1.03 8.49
CA ARG A 151 -8.74 -2.23 9.33
C ARG A 151 -8.36 -3.42 8.46
N LEU A 152 -7.25 -4.09 8.81
CA LEU A 152 -6.83 -5.28 8.08
C LEU A 152 -7.89 -6.39 8.23
N ILE A 153 -8.39 -6.92 7.10
CA ILE A 153 -9.35 -8.04 7.10
C ILE A 153 -8.61 -9.35 7.33
N THR A 154 -7.60 -9.60 6.51
CA THR A 154 -6.76 -10.79 6.59
C THR A 154 -5.43 -10.55 5.88
N TRP A 155 -4.40 -11.22 6.34
CA TRP A 155 -3.13 -11.23 5.67
C TRP A 155 -3.19 -11.97 4.33
N THR A 156 -2.36 -11.55 3.40
CA THR A 156 -2.08 -12.19 2.11
C THR A 156 -0.57 -12.19 1.88
N LYS A 157 -0.09 -12.75 0.77
CA LYS A 157 1.34 -12.71 0.38
C LYS A 157 2.26 -13.36 1.41
N GLU A 158 1.84 -14.47 2.01
CA GLU A 158 2.61 -15.25 2.99
C GLU A 158 2.84 -14.57 4.36
N PHE A 159 2.15 -13.45 4.61
CA PHE A 159 2.17 -12.83 5.94
C PHE A 159 1.38 -13.66 6.95
N ALA A 160 1.94 -13.78 8.16
CA ALA A 160 1.33 -14.46 9.30
C ALA A 160 1.56 -13.72 10.63
N THR A 161 2.05 -12.47 10.56
CA THR A 161 2.36 -11.62 11.72
C THR A 161 1.14 -11.49 12.64
N GLN A 162 1.33 -11.83 13.90
CA GLN A 162 0.27 -11.85 14.90
C GLN A 162 -0.11 -10.44 15.37
N GLY A 163 -1.40 -10.24 15.72
CA GLY A 163 -1.89 -9.01 16.36
C GLY A 163 -2.15 -7.85 15.41
N VAL A 164 -2.24 -8.07 14.08
CA VAL A 164 -2.56 -7.03 13.08
C VAL A 164 -3.93 -7.20 12.46
N GLU A 165 -4.37 -8.45 12.22
CA GLU A 165 -5.70 -8.71 11.66
C GLU A 165 -6.80 -8.18 12.61
N GLY A 166 -7.76 -7.47 12.05
CA GLY A 166 -8.82 -6.82 12.80
C GLY A 166 -8.44 -5.47 13.42
N GLU A 167 -7.17 -5.04 13.33
CA GLU A 167 -6.71 -3.77 13.89
C GLU A 167 -6.65 -2.66 12.82
N ILE A 168 -6.75 -1.40 13.27
CA ILE A 168 -6.57 -0.21 12.42
C ILE A 168 -5.07 0.04 12.27
N VAL A 169 -4.54 -0.15 11.06
CA VAL A 169 -3.09 -0.09 10.81
C VAL A 169 -2.44 1.26 11.15
N ASN A 170 -3.16 2.37 10.99
CA ASN A 170 -2.69 3.69 11.42
C ASN A 170 -2.54 3.80 12.95
N ASN A 171 -3.37 3.11 13.73
CA ASN A 171 -3.24 3.10 15.19
C ASN A 171 -1.96 2.36 15.59
N LEU A 172 -1.71 1.18 15.02
CA LEU A 172 -0.49 0.41 15.28
C LEU A 172 0.77 1.21 14.94
N LEU A 173 0.77 1.89 13.78
CA LEU A 173 1.87 2.75 13.38
C LEU A 173 2.04 3.95 14.31
N LYS A 174 0.95 4.59 14.73
CA LYS A 174 0.99 5.72 15.66
C LYS A 174 1.54 5.32 17.03
N GLU A 175 1.13 4.18 17.56
CA GLU A 175 1.64 3.64 18.81
C GLU A 175 3.14 3.34 18.71
N ALA A 176 3.60 2.76 17.62
CA ALA A 176 5.01 2.52 17.36
C ALA A 176 5.82 3.83 17.29
N LEU A 177 5.32 4.84 16.57
CA LEU A 177 5.95 6.17 16.52
C LEU A 177 6.06 6.81 17.92
N VAL A 178 5.04 6.60 18.78
CA VAL A 178 5.08 7.05 20.18
C VAL A 178 6.16 6.29 20.96
N ARG A 179 6.25 4.97 20.83
CA ARG A 179 7.25 4.14 21.53
C ARG A 179 8.68 4.56 21.22
N ILE A 180 8.97 4.90 19.95
CA ILE A 180 10.32 5.35 19.53
C ILE A 180 10.56 6.86 19.75
N GLY A 181 9.57 7.61 20.26
CA GLY A 181 9.68 9.05 20.52
C GLY A 181 9.55 9.95 19.29
N ALA A 182 9.02 9.47 18.17
CA ALA A 182 8.77 10.25 16.95
C ALA A 182 7.39 10.93 16.96
N LEU A 183 7.08 11.67 18.04
CA LEU A 183 5.77 12.29 18.31
C LEU A 183 5.35 13.37 17.32
N ASN A 184 6.25 13.82 16.48
CA ASN A 184 6.04 14.84 15.47
C ASN A 184 5.63 14.26 14.09
N VAL A 185 5.50 12.95 13.96
CA VAL A 185 4.97 12.28 12.78
C VAL A 185 3.55 11.81 13.05
N GLU A 186 2.61 12.21 12.21
CA GLU A 186 1.19 11.89 12.35
C GLU A 186 0.70 11.10 11.14
N PRO A 187 0.39 9.79 11.28
CA PRO A 187 -0.28 9.02 10.24
C PRO A 187 -1.68 9.59 10.00
N VAL A 188 -2.00 9.95 8.76
CA VAL A 188 -3.29 10.60 8.41
C VAL A 188 -4.05 9.88 7.31
N ALA A 189 -3.37 9.06 6.52
CA ALA A 189 -3.96 8.43 5.35
C ALA A 189 -3.41 7.02 5.11
N VAL A 190 -4.32 6.11 4.77
CA VAL A 190 -4.00 4.77 4.26
C VAL A 190 -4.73 4.56 2.95
N ILE A 191 -4.03 4.13 1.93
CA ILE A 191 -4.62 3.79 0.63
C ILE A 191 -4.02 2.49 0.09
N ASN A 192 -4.74 1.85 -0.82
CA ASN A 192 -4.17 0.72 -1.57
C ASN A 192 -3.08 1.20 -2.56
N ASP A 193 -2.09 0.37 -2.84
CA ASP A 193 -0.98 0.67 -3.76
C ASP A 193 -1.46 1.02 -5.18
N THR A 194 -2.47 0.32 -5.70
CA THR A 194 -3.04 0.59 -7.02
C THR A 194 -3.71 1.98 -7.06
N VAL A 195 -4.38 2.38 -5.99
CA VAL A 195 -4.95 3.73 -5.84
C VAL A 195 -3.84 4.77 -5.79
N ALA A 196 -2.75 4.49 -5.08
CA ALA A 196 -1.59 5.38 -5.01
C ALA A 196 -0.96 5.63 -6.39
N VAL A 197 -0.86 4.59 -7.23
CA VAL A 197 -0.39 4.74 -8.63
C VAL A 197 -1.30 5.68 -9.43
N LEU A 198 -2.63 5.55 -9.29
CA LEU A 198 -3.59 6.45 -9.93
C LEU A 198 -3.40 7.89 -9.47
N LEU A 199 -3.27 8.12 -8.14
CA LEU A 199 -3.07 9.46 -7.59
C LEU A 199 -1.74 10.07 -8.03
N ALA A 200 -0.66 9.29 -8.04
CA ALA A 200 0.64 9.75 -8.49
C ALA A 200 0.64 10.15 -9.98
N ALA A 201 -0.09 9.41 -10.81
CA ALA A 201 -0.27 9.75 -12.22
C ALA A 201 -1.15 11.01 -12.42
N ALA A 202 -2.15 11.21 -11.55
CA ALA A 202 -3.04 12.37 -11.62
C ALA A 202 -2.42 13.66 -11.03
N TYR A 203 -1.35 13.55 -10.24
CA TYR A 203 -0.63 14.70 -9.66
C TYR A 203 0.20 15.47 -10.71
N LYS A 204 0.60 14.81 -11.79
CA LYS A 204 1.38 15.39 -12.91
C LYS A 204 0.46 16.11 -13.93
#